data_84d485efec99ae8cd4bef19af71e021c
#
_entry.id   84d485efec99ae8cd4bef19af71e021c
#
_cell.length_a   1.000
_cell.length_b   1.000
_cell.length_c   1.000
_cell.angle_alpha   90.00
_cell.angle_beta   90.00
_cell.angle_gamma   90.00
#
_symmetry.space_group_name_H-M   'P 1'
#
loop_
_entity.id
_entity.type
_entity.pdbx_description
1 polymer ?
#
loop_
_entity_poly.entity_id
_entity_poly.type
_entity_poly.pdbx_seq_one_letter_code
_entity_poly.pdbx_strand_id
1 'polypeptide(L)'
;TVATDEIRFGDNDRLAARVAAMISADALILLSDIDGLYTTDPASNADAVHVPVVDEITPEIDAMAGKAISSVGTGGMVTKLAAARVTMSAGCRMVITKGYDDHPIRLLEGGARCTWFMPTNSPRAARKEWIAGSLKPLGSITIDAGAEKALASGNSMLPAGIVSVDGTFD
;
A
#
# COMPACT_ATOMS: atom_id res chain seq x y z
N THR A 1 -7.75 18.29 11.03
CA THR A 1 -7.99 18.01 9.59
C THR A 1 -8.94 19.09 9.10
N VAL A 2 -8.55 19.84 8.08
CA VAL A 2 -9.43 20.81 7.41
C VAL A 2 -10.28 20.02 6.42
N ALA A 3 -11.59 19.97 6.64
CA ALA A 3 -12.51 19.38 5.69
C ALA A 3 -12.74 20.35 4.53
N THR A 4 -12.33 19.98 3.33
CA THR A 4 -12.70 20.64 2.08
C THR A 4 -13.83 19.87 1.42
N ASP A 5 -14.50 20.47 0.42
CA ASP A 5 -15.58 19.78 -0.33
C ASP A 5 -15.11 18.50 -1.02
N GLU A 6 -13.79 18.35 -1.26
CA GLU A 6 -13.19 17.13 -1.80
C GLU A 6 -13.00 16.03 -0.75
N ILE A 7 -13.02 16.37 0.57
CA ILE A 7 -12.98 15.41 1.69
C ILE A 7 -14.41 15.18 2.20
N ARG A 8 -15.35 15.09 1.31
CA ARG A 8 -16.79 15.11 1.60
C ARG A 8 -17.34 13.87 2.26
N PHE A 9 -16.56 12.82 2.35
CA PHE A 9 -17.02 11.52 2.85
C PHE A 9 -15.96 10.96 3.78
N GLY A 10 -16.31 10.59 4.99
CA GLY A 10 -15.48 10.02 6.04
C GLY A 10 -14.61 8.80 5.64
N ASP A 11 -14.12 8.76 4.42
CA ASP A 11 -13.21 7.76 3.87
C ASP A 11 -11.76 8.18 4.14
N ASN A 12 -11.35 8.04 5.39
CA ASN A 12 -9.96 8.25 5.77
C ASN A 12 -9.05 7.11 5.29
N ASP A 13 -9.60 5.96 4.90
CA ASP A 13 -8.83 4.78 4.48
C ASP A 13 -7.99 5.08 3.24
N ARG A 14 -8.61 5.67 2.21
CA ARG A 14 -7.91 6.06 0.96
C ARG A 14 -6.90 7.17 1.19
N LEU A 15 -7.22 8.14 2.04
CA LEU A 15 -6.29 9.21 2.38
C LEU A 15 -5.07 8.65 3.12
N ALA A 16 -5.29 7.80 4.13
CA ALA A 16 -4.22 7.15 4.87
C ALA A 16 -3.32 6.31 3.95
N ALA A 17 -3.91 5.56 3.01
CA ALA A 17 -3.16 4.76 2.04
C ALA A 17 -2.28 5.63 1.12
N ARG A 18 -2.81 6.76 0.63
CA ARG A 18 -2.02 7.71 -0.18
C ARG A 18 -0.87 8.33 0.61
N VAL A 19 -1.13 8.72 1.86
CA VAL A 19 -0.07 9.26 2.75
C VAL A 19 0.99 8.20 3.00
N ALA A 20 0.61 6.96 3.32
CA ALA A 20 1.54 5.85 3.51
C ALA A 20 2.43 5.61 2.27
N ALA A 21 1.83 5.64 1.07
CA ALA A 21 2.57 5.53 -0.19
C ALA A 21 3.54 6.70 -0.41
N MET A 22 3.11 7.94 -0.14
CA MET A 22 3.93 9.15 -0.31
C MET A 22 5.17 9.16 0.59
N ILE A 23 5.02 8.72 1.84
CA ILE A 23 6.14 8.68 2.81
C ILE A 23 6.94 7.37 2.72
N SER A 24 6.56 6.46 1.81
CA SER A 24 7.16 5.12 1.68
C SER A 24 7.13 4.34 3.00
N ALA A 25 5.97 4.35 3.67
CA ALA A 25 5.78 3.64 4.94
C ALA A 25 5.93 2.12 4.75
N ASP A 26 6.49 1.44 5.74
CA ASP A 26 6.60 -0.02 5.74
C ASP A 26 5.27 -0.71 6.03
N ALA A 27 4.40 -0.06 6.80
CA ALA A 27 3.10 -0.59 7.17
C ALA A 27 2.07 0.53 7.41
N LEU A 28 0.80 0.27 7.03
CA LEU A 28 -0.38 1.05 7.37
C LEU A 28 -1.28 0.22 8.28
N ILE A 29 -1.63 0.75 9.44
CA ILE A 29 -2.57 0.11 10.37
C ILE A 29 -3.90 0.85 10.32
N LEU A 30 -4.96 0.17 9.86
CA LEU A 30 -6.33 0.66 9.89
C LEU A 30 -7.02 0.12 11.14
N LEU A 31 -7.31 1.02 12.08
CA LEU A 31 -8.12 0.76 13.25
C LEU A 31 -9.60 0.90 12.87
N SER A 32 -10.33 -0.19 12.89
CA SER A 32 -11.70 -0.29 12.37
C SER A 32 -12.69 -0.77 13.43
N ASP A 33 -13.96 -0.76 13.09
CA ASP A 33 -15.05 -1.40 13.82
C ASP A 33 -15.07 -2.93 13.63
N ILE A 34 -14.36 -3.43 12.61
CA ILE A 34 -14.20 -4.86 12.33
C ILE A 34 -12.74 -5.28 12.51
N ASP A 35 -12.53 -6.51 12.92
CA ASP A 35 -11.21 -7.10 13.20
C ASP A 35 -10.50 -7.72 11.98
N GLY A 36 -11.07 -7.55 10.78
CA GLY A 36 -10.46 -8.03 9.54
C GLY A 36 -11.46 -8.24 8.41
N LEU A 37 -10.99 -8.89 7.34
CA LEU A 37 -11.79 -9.32 6.19
C LEU A 37 -12.42 -10.68 6.46
N TYR A 38 -13.66 -10.84 6.02
CA TYR A 38 -14.42 -12.09 6.08
C TYR A 38 -15.01 -12.44 4.72
N THR A 39 -15.24 -13.72 4.48
CA THR A 39 -15.86 -14.22 3.25
C THR A 39 -17.27 -13.66 2.99
N THR A 40 -17.98 -13.30 4.08
CA THR A 40 -19.27 -12.63 4.11
C THR A 40 -19.35 -11.77 5.35
N ASP A 41 -20.40 -10.94 5.49
CA ASP A 41 -20.59 -10.13 6.68
C ASP A 41 -20.83 -11.00 7.94
N PRO A 42 -19.92 -10.98 8.94
CA PRO A 42 -20.05 -11.80 10.14
C PRO A 42 -21.20 -11.38 11.05
N ALA A 43 -21.76 -10.17 10.88
CA ALA A 43 -22.91 -9.72 11.66
C ALA A 43 -24.22 -10.37 11.16
N SER A 44 -24.28 -10.70 9.88
CA SER A 44 -25.47 -11.26 9.23
C SER A 44 -25.36 -12.74 8.90
N ASN A 45 -24.15 -13.32 8.93
CA ASN A 45 -23.91 -14.72 8.57
C ASN A 45 -22.94 -15.40 9.54
N ALA A 46 -23.46 -16.41 10.25
CA ALA A 46 -22.66 -17.21 11.20
C ALA A 46 -21.57 -18.06 10.52
N ASP A 47 -21.71 -18.35 9.22
CA ASP A 47 -20.72 -19.12 8.43
C ASP A 47 -19.62 -18.25 7.85
N ALA A 48 -19.54 -16.97 8.24
CA ALA A 48 -18.49 -16.06 7.81
C ALA A 48 -17.11 -16.53 8.31
N VAL A 49 -16.20 -16.79 7.37
CA VAL A 49 -14.84 -17.23 7.66
C VAL A 49 -13.90 -16.03 7.58
N HIS A 50 -13.09 -15.86 8.62
CA HIS A 50 -12.07 -14.81 8.67
C HIS A 50 -10.91 -15.11 7.69
N VAL A 51 -10.45 -14.10 6.97
CA VAL A 51 -9.31 -14.16 6.04
C VAL A 51 -8.12 -13.49 6.71
N PRO A 52 -7.13 -14.24 7.22
CA PRO A 52 -6.03 -13.65 7.99
C PRO A 52 -4.99 -12.94 7.14
N VAL A 53 -4.76 -13.39 5.89
CA VAL A 53 -3.75 -12.85 4.99
C VAL A 53 -4.29 -12.77 3.57
N VAL A 54 -3.99 -11.68 2.89
CA VAL A 54 -4.30 -11.43 1.48
C VAL A 54 -3.01 -11.02 0.77
N ASP A 55 -2.48 -11.89 -0.08
CA ASP A 55 -1.29 -11.63 -0.88
C ASP A 55 -1.63 -10.99 -2.24
N GLU A 56 -2.87 -11.18 -2.71
CA GLU A 56 -3.39 -10.61 -3.94
C GLU A 56 -4.88 -10.29 -3.80
N ILE A 57 -5.29 -9.11 -4.26
CA ILE A 57 -6.71 -8.73 -4.29
C ILE A 57 -7.34 -9.24 -5.58
N THR A 58 -7.79 -10.48 -5.54
CA THR A 58 -8.49 -11.16 -6.64
C THR A 58 -9.96 -10.71 -6.74
N PRO A 59 -10.67 -11.03 -7.86
CA PRO A 59 -12.11 -10.78 -7.97
C PRO A 59 -12.94 -11.42 -6.84
N GLU A 60 -12.49 -12.57 -6.30
CA GLU A 60 -13.15 -13.24 -5.18
C GLU A 60 -13.01 -12.41 -3.89
N ILE A 61 -11.82 -11.85 -3.61
CA ILE A 61 -11.58 -10.94 -2.48
C ILE A 61 -12.43 -9.67 -2.62
N ASP A 62 -12.53 -9.10 -3.84
CA ASP A 62 -13.42 -7.96 -4.09
C ASP A 62 -14.89 -8.28 -3.84
N ALA A 63 -15.35 -9.47 -4.26
CA ALA A 63 -16.72 -9.89 -4.05
C ALA A 63 -17.08 -10.07 -2.56
N MET A 64 -16.09 -10.35 -1.69
CA MET A 64 -16.29 -10.41 -0.24
C MET A 64 -16.65 -9.03 0.33
N ALA A 65 -16.01 -7.94 -0.17
CA ALA A 65 -16.31 -6.57 0.27
C ALA A 65 -17.70 -6.09 -0.17
N GLY A 66 -18.14 -6.46 -1.38
CA GLY A 66 -19.43 -6.05 -1.92
C GLY A 66 -20.64 -6.70 -1.24
N LYS A 67 -20.44 -7.80 -0.53
CA LYS A 67 -21.48 -8.50 0.25
C LYS A 67 -21.65 -7.95 1.67
N ALA A 68 -20.66 -7.23 2.17
CA ALA A 68 -20.68 -6.61 3.50
C ALA A 68 -21.14 -5.14 3.39
N ILE A 69 -22.40 -4.93 3.02
CA ILE A 69 -23.01 -3.58 3.04
C ILE A 69 -23.40 -3.28 4.49
N SER A 70 -22.55 -2.60 5.22
CA SER A 70 -22.96 -2.02 6.49
C SER A 70 -23.87 -0.81 6.20
N SER A 71 -25.05 -0.81 6.77
CA SER A 71 -26.08 0.24 6.62
C SER A 71 -25.70 1.57 7.31
N VAL A 72 -24.54 1.66 7.96
CA VAL A 72 -24.12 2.80 8.76
C VAL A 72 -22.69 3.17 8.39
N GLY A 73 -22.53 4.06 7.40
CA GLY A 73 -21.24 4.69 7.08
C GLY A 73 -20.78 4.46 5.64
N THR A 74 -20.23 5.52 5.06
CA THR A 74 -19.71 5.59 3.67
C THR A 74 -18.35 4.94 3.48
N GLY A 75 -17.76 4.30 4.52
CA GLY A 75 -16.40 3.76 4.58
C GLY A 75 -16.31 2.24 4.76
N GLY A 76 -17.14 1.44 4.10
CA GLY A 76 -17.19 -0.02 4.27
C GLY A 76 -15.93 -0.77 3.80
N MET A 77 -15.99 -2.11 3.79
CA MET A 77 -14.88 -2.98 3.36
C MET A 77 -14.38 -2.65 1.94
N VAL A 78 -15.22 -2.12 1.06
CA VAL A 78 -14.85 -1.66 -0.28
C VAL A 78 -13.78 -0.57 -0.24
N THR A 79 -13.90 0.42 0.68
CA THR A 79 -12.90 1.49 0.82
C THR A 79 -11.59 0.97 1.40
N LYS A 80 -11.66 0.00 2.30
CA LYS A 80 -10.49 -0.68 2.87
C LYS A 80 -9.75 -1.51 1.83
N LEU A 81 -10.44 -2.22 0.94
CA LEU A 81 -9.80 -2.92 -0.18
C LEU A 81 -9.21 -1.95 -1.21
N ALA A 82 -9.86 -0.81 -1.45
CA ALA A 82 -9.28 0.24 -2.30
C ALA A 82 -8.00 0.82 -1.69
N ALA A 83 -7.97 1.01 -0.37
CA ALA A 83 -6.76 1.42 0.36
C ALA A 83 -5.66 0.35 0.29
N ALA A 84 -6.03 -0.93 0.45
CA ALA A 84 -5.10 -2.05 0.34
C ALA A 84 -4.43 -2.12 -1.05
N ARG A 85 -5.17 -1.88 -2.14
CA ARG A 85 -4.57 -1.81 -3.49
C ARG A 85 -3.50 -0.73 -3.59
N VAL A 86 -3.77 0.46 -3.05
CA VAL A 86 -2.81 1.57 -3.06
C VAL A 86 -1.57 1.23 -2.26
N THR A 87 -1.72 0.70 -1.05
CA THR A 87 -0.58 0.36 -0.18
C THR A 87 0.23 -0.80 -0.75
N MET A 88 -0.40 -1.87 -1.22
CA MET A 88 0.28 -3.02 -1.81
C MET A 88 1.06 -2.62 -3.07
N SER A 89 0.48 -1.79 -3.95
CA SER A 89 1.19 -1.28 -5.13
C SER A 89 2.39 -0.40 -4.78
N ALA A 90 2.35 0.29 -3.64
CA ALA A 90 3.46 1.07 -3.11
C ALA A 90 4.47 0.23 -2.29
N GLY A 91 4.27 -1.08 -2.19
CA GLY A 91 5.12 -1.96 -1.40
C GLY A 91 4.92 -1.85 0.13
N CYS A 92 3.87 -1.15 0.56
CA CYS A 92 3.52 -0.96 1.96
C CYS A 92 2.55 -2.06 2.40
N ARG A 93 2.85 -2.76 3.48
CA ARG A 93 1.91 -3.70 4.12
C ARG A 93 0.73 -2.94 4.70
N MET A 94 -0.46 -3.53 4.67
CA MET A 94 -1.61 -2.95 5.35
C MET A 94 -2.23 -3.99 6.27
N VAL A 95 -2.73 -3.54 7.42
CA VAL A 95 -3.49 -4.39 8.34
C VAL A 95 -4.79 -3.72 8.73
N ILE A 96 -5.86 -4.52 8.77
CA ILE A 96 -7.14 -4.14 9.35
C ILE A 96 -7.27 -4.86 10.68
N THR A 97 -7.49 -4.13 11.75
CA THR A 97 -7.72 -4.66 13.11
C THR A 97 -8.73 -3.82 13.86
N LYS A 98 -9.30 -4.38 14.92
CA LYS A 98 -10.28 -3.69 15.75
C LYS A 98 -9.65 -2.54 16.53
N GLY A 99 -10.31 -1.36 16.50
CA GLY A 99 -9.80 -0.11 17.08
C GLY A 99 -10.47 0.35 18.36
N TYR A 100 -11.51 -0.33 18.84
CA TYR A 100 -12.28 0.09 20.01
C TYR A 100 -11.71 -0.39 21.36
N ASP A 101 -10.81 -1.36 21.33
CA ASP A 101 -10.20 -1.89 22.53
C ASP A 101 -9.06 -0.97 23.02
N ASP A 102 -8.79 -0.96 24.33
CA ASP A 102 -7.66 -0.22 24.89
C ASP A 102 -6.33 -0.77 24.34
N HIS A 103 -5.46 0.15 23.90
CA HIS A 103 -4.14 -0.19 23.36
C HIS A 103 -4.16 -1.14 22.13
N PRO A 104 -4.90 -0.81 21.06
CA PRO A 104 -5.12 -1.72 19.91
C PRO A 104 -3.83 -2.15 19.21
N ILE A 105 -2.80 -1.30 19.18
CA ILE A 105 -1.49 -1.65 18.61
C ILE A 105 -0.80 -2.74 19.44
N ARG A 106 -0.86 -2.63 20.76
CA ARG A 106 -0.29 -3.65 21.66
C ARG A 106 -1.03 -4.98 21.55
N LEU A 107 -2.35 -4.94 21.36
CA LEU A 107 -3.15 -6.13 21.12
C LEU A 107 -2.78 -6.78 19.78
N LEU A 108 -2.58 -5.98 18.72
CA LEU A 108 -2.11 -6.45 17.42
C LEU A 108 -0.74 -7.15 17.52
N GLU A 109 0.21 -6.55 18.24
CA GLU A 109 1.53 -7.16 18.54
C GLU A 109 1.40 -8.46 19.34
N GLY A 110 0.40 -8.54 20.21
CA GLY A 110 0.04 -9.73 20.99
C GLY A 110 -0.71 -10.82 20.21
N GLY A 111 -0.94 -10.64 18.91
CA GLY A 111 -1.60 -11.62 18.05
C GLY A 111 -3.13 -11.50 18.03
N ALA A 112 -3.68 -10.32 18.31
CA ALA A 112 -5.11 -10.08 18.10
C ALA A 112 -5.52 -10.33 16.65
N ARG A 113 -6.77 -10.75 16.46
CA ARG A 113 -7.32 -11.05 15.14
C ARG A 113 -7.22 -9.82 14.23
N CYS A 114 -6.72 -10.03 13.02
CA CYS A 114 -6.53 -9.00 12.02
C CYS A 114 -6.43 -9.61 10.63
N THR A 115 -6.55 -8.79 9.58
CA THR A 115 -6.23 -9.20 8.20
C THR A 115 -5.04 -8.41 7.70
N TRP A 116 -3.99 -9.10 7.30
CA TRP A 116 -2.83 -8.54 6.65
C TRP A 116 -2.97 -8.57 5.14
N PHE A 117 -2.65 -7.46 4.49
CA PHE A 117 -2.48 -7.31 3.05
C PHE A 117 -0.98 -7.18 2.78
N MET A 118 -0.43 -8.17 2.08
CA MET A 118 1.01 -8.33 1.91
C MET A 118 1.43 -7.97 0.48
N PRO A 119 2.23 -6.90 0.29
CA PRO A 119 2.74 -6.56 -1.03
C PRO A 119 3.81 -7.57 -1.48
N THR A 120 3.93 -7.78 -2.80
CA THR A 120 4.98 -8.61 -3.38
C THR A 120 6.35 -7.92 -3.36
N ASN A 121 6.37 -6.59 -3.38
CA ASN A 121 7.57 -5.77 -3.43
C ASN A 121 7.75 -4.95 -2.15
N SER A 122 8.99 -4.58 -1.82
CA SER A 122 9.26 -3.60 -0.75
C SER A 122 8.94 -2.17 -1.22
N PRO A 123 8.68 -1.20 -0.30
CA PRO A 123 8.43 0.20 -0.67
C PRO A 123 9.55 0.80 -1.52
N ARG A 124 10.80 0.43 -1.23
CA ARG A 124 11.97 0.88 -1.98
C ARG A 124 12.00 0.32 -3.41
N ALA A 125 11.62 -0.93 -3.60
CA ALA A 125 11.53 -1.56 -4.93
C ALA A 125 10.37 -0.96 -5.74
N ALA A 126 9.18 -0.84 -5.15
CA ALA A 126 8.01 -0.23 -5.77
C ALA A 126 8.28 1.22 -6.22
N ARG A 127 8.99 2.00 -5.38
CA ARG A 127 9.39 3.37 -5.75
C ARG A 127 10.36 3.39 -6.93
N LYS A 128 11.32 2.47 -6.98
CA LYS A 128 12.25 2.37 -8.14
C LYS A 128 11.51 2.02 -9.43
N GLU A 129 10.58 1.07 -9.37
CA GLU A 129 9.75 0.69 -10.52
C GLU A 129 8.87 1.85 -10.98
N TRP A 130 8.27 2.60 -10.05
CA TRP A 130 7.47 3.78 -10.39
C TRP A 130 8.31 4.86 -11.08
N ILE A 131 9.51 5.18 -10.57
CA ILE A 131 10.44 6.13 -11.19
C ILE A 131 10.82 5.65 -12.59
N ALA A 132 11.21 4.37 -12.73
CA ALA A 132 11.60 3.81 -14.03
C ALA A 132 10.44 3.81 -15.05
N GLY A 133 9.21 3.54 -14.61
CA GLY A 133 8.03 3.50 -15.48
C GLY A 133 7.41 4.87 -15.80
N SER A 134 7.66 5.90 -14.98
CA SER A 134 7.07 7.23 -15.15
C SER A 134 7.90 8.19 -16.00
N LEU A 135 9.17 7.89 -16.23
CA LEU A 135 10.07 8.72 -17.00
C LEU A 135 10.14 8.22 -18.46
N LYS A 136 9.82 9.09 -19.43
CA LYS A 136 10.22 8.88 -20.82
C LYS A 136 11.73 9.17 -20.91
N PRO A 137 12.59 8.19 -21.23
CA PRO A 137 14.01 8.47 -21.40
C PRO A 137 14.20 9.47 -22.55
N LEU A 138 14.92 10.56 -22.32
CA LEU A 138 15.31 11.53 -23.34
C LEU A 138 16.61 11.11 -24.04
N GLY A 139 17.31 10.12 -23.50
CA GLY A 139 18.55 9.60 -24.02
C GLY A 139 19.11 8.49 -23.15
N SER A 140 20.34 8.08 -23.43
CA SER A 140 21.08 7.07 -22.67
C SER A 140 22.50 7.55 -22.36
N ILE A 141 23.02 7.11 -21.21
CA ILE A 141 24.41 7.34 -20.81
C ILE A 141 25.04 5.96 -20.60
N THR A 142 26.12 5.71 -21.36
CA THR A 142 26.94 4.50 -21.16
C THR A 142 28.02 4.81 -20.13
N ILE A 143 28.16 3.96 -19.13
CA ILE A 143 29.11 4.12 -18.02
C ILE A 143 30.13 2.99 -18.02
N ASP A 144 31.31 3.25 -17.42
CA ASP A 144 32.34 2.23 -17.21
C ASP A 144 32.02 1.31 -16.02
N ALA A 145 32.80 0.24 -15.87
CA ALA A 145 32.65 -0.72 -14.78
C ALA A 145 32.91 -0.11 -13.38
N GLY A 146 33.68 0.96 -13.28
CA GLY A 146 33.94 1.68 -12.03
C GLY A 146 32.71 2.45 -11.58
N ALA A 147 32.06 3.17 -12.48
CA ALA A 147 30.83 3.89 -12.24
C ALA A 147 29.66 2.92 -11.95
N GLU A 148 29.57 1.77 -12.66
CA GLU A 148 28.58 0.72 -12.37
C GLU A 148 28.72 0.22 -10.92
N LYS A 149 29.94 -0.12 -10.51
CA LYS A 149 30.20 -0.59 -9.14
C LYS A 149 29.89 0.47 -8.09
N ALA A 150 30.22 1.75 -8.35
CA ALA A 150 29.90 2.85 -7.46
C ALA A 150 28.40 3.02 -7.27
N LEU A 151 27.61 3.01 -8.35
CA LEU A 151 26.15 3.09 -8.34
C LEU A 151 25.51 1.89 -7.63
N ALA A 152 25.99 0.68 -7.90
CA ALA A 152 25.53 -0.54 -7.22
C ALA A 152 25.74 -0.49 -5.70
N SER A 153 26.79 0.23 -5.25
CA SER A 153 27.12 0.45 -3.84
C SER A 153 26.40 1.66 -3.22
N GLY A 154 25.49 2.33 -3.97
CA GLY A 154 24.72 3.48 -3.52
C GLY A 154 25.48 4.81 -3.54
N ASN A 155 26.64 4.86 -4.19
CA ASN A 155 27.41 6.09 -4.39
C ASN A 155 26.94 6.87 -5.61
N SER A 156 27.32 8.14 -5.68
CA SER A 156 27.01 9.00 -6.84
C SER A 156 27.92 8.67 -8.02
N MET A 157 27.38 8.78 -9.24
CA MET A 157 28.17 8.70 -10.47
C MET A 157 28.99 9.99 -10.63
N LEU A 158 30.27 9.82 -10.96
CA LEU A 158 31.14 10.92 -11.34
C LEU A 158 31.19 11.06 -12.86
N PRO A 159 31.34 12.28 -13.41
CA PRO A 159 31.50 12.49 -14.87
C PRO A 159 32.60 11.68 -15.52
N ALA A 160 33.68 11.38 -14.77
CA ALA A 160 34.80 10.58 -15.22
C ALA A 160 34.43 9.10 -15.57
N GLY A 161 33.32 8.60 -15.04
CA GLY A 161 32.81 7.26 -15.33
C GLY A 161 31.87 7.21 -16.56
N ILE A 162 31.64 8.30 -17.26
CA ILE A 162 30.78 8.36 -18.47
C ILE A 162 31.64 8.06 -19.70
N VAL A 163 31.25 7.00 -20.44
CA VAL A 163 31.91 6.56 -21.67
C VAL A 163 31.28 7.24 -22.90
N SER A 164 29.96 7.30 -22.95
CA SER A 164 29.24 7.94 -24.06
C SER A 164 27.86 8.43 -23.62
N VAL A 165 27.33 9.39 -24.34
CA VAL A 165 26.00 9.96 -24.16
C VAL A 165 25.29 9.97 -25.49
N ASP A 166 24.05 9.48 -25.54
CA ASP A 166 23.18 9.50 -26.71
C ASP A 166 21.82 10.08 -26.33
N GLY A 167 21.33 11.09 -27.07
CA GLY A 167 20.08 11.78 -26.79
C GLY A 167 20.26 13.29 -26.63
N THR A 168 19.15 13.98 -26.34
CA THR A 168 19.13 15.43 -26.06
C THR A 168 18.80 15.65 -24.61
N PHE A 169 19.74 16.25 -23.89
CA PHE A 169 19.60 16.60 -22.48
C PHE A 169 19.59 18.12 -22.34
N ASP A 170 18.54 18.69 -21.76
CA ASP A 170 18.40 20.11 -21.43
C ASP A 170 18.95 20.39 -20.02
#